data_e57d5eeb26e600e4114291de2832f55d
#
_entry.id   e57d5eeb26e600e4114291de2832f55d
#
_cell.length_a   1.000
_cell.length_b   1.000
_cell.length_c   1.000
_cell.angle_alpha   90.00
_cell.angle_beta   90.00
_cell.angle_gamma   90.00
#
_symmetry.space_group_name_H-M   'P 1'
#
loop_
_entity.id
_entity.type
_entity.pdbx_description
1 polymer ?
#
loop_
_entity_poly.entity_id
_entity_poly.type
_entity_poly.pdbx_seq_one_letter_code
_entity_poly.pdbx_strand_id
1 'polypeptide(L)'
;YLLGTSLRPIIEHFDGCSRKKENAKILLSALPAEIQNLFPKEEILPPCCSLFDLEKNKDQICEKAYEKLHFETYHLITDRGVTHELVRHRVCSFAQESTRYCNYTKDKFENSLTFMKPLGYEEHKETYDTFYKACEEAYFKLIEEGCRPDEARSVLPNSLKASIMVTCSLEEWKIIFALRMDEHAHPD
;
A
#
# COMPACT_ATOMS: atom_id res chain seq x y z
N TYR A 1 -22.71 18.52 1.93
CA TYR A 1 -21.28 18.24 2.03
C TYR A 1 -21.04 16.75 1.83
N LEU A 2 -19.99 16.39 1.05
CA LEU A 2 -19.53 15.03 0.87
C LEU A 2 -18.22 14.85 1.65
N LEU A 3 -18.06 13.70 2.30
CA LEU A 3 -16.87 13.33 3.03
C LEU A 3 -16.37 11.96 2.55
N GLY A 4 -15.18 11.94 1.99
CA GLY A 4 -14.45 10.69 1.72
C GLY A 4 -13.51 10.39 2.89
N THR A 5 -13.61 9.18 3.46
CA THR A 5 -12.74 8.74 4.55
C THR A 5 -12.54 7.23 4.51
N SER A 6 -11.45 6.77 5.08
CA SER A 6 -11.21 5.35 5.32
C SER A 6 -11.78 4.92 6.69
N LEU A 7 -11.90 3.63 6.90
CA LEU A 7 -12.40 3.08 8.17
C LEU A 7 -11.46 3.38 9.35
N ARG A 8 -10.15 3.46 9.13
CA ARG A 8 -9.16 3.66 10.19
C ARG A 8 -9.37 4.94 11.03
N PRO A 9 -9.56 6.15 10.44
CA PRO A 9 -9.88 7.34 11.23
C PRO A 9 -11.16 7.20 12.05
N ILE A 10 -12.16 6.45 11.54
CA ILE A 10 -13.39 6.19 12.28
C ILE A 10 -13.08 5.37 13.54
N ILE A 11 -12.30 4.30 13.43
CA ILE A 11 -11.86 3.46 14.54
C ILE A 11 -11.06 4.27 15.56
N GLU A 12 -10.05 5.00 15.10
CA GLU A 12 -9.19 5.83 15.97
C GLU A 12 -9.98 6.91 16.71
N HIS A 13 -11.04 7.46 16.10
CA HIS A 13 -11.93 8.42 16.75
C HIS A 13 -12.90 7.76 17.72
N PHE A 14 -13.29 6.51 17.46
CA PHE A 14 -14.19 5.75 18.33
C PHE A 14 -13.60 5.54 19.73
N ASP A 15 -12.28 5.29 19.80
CA ASP A 15 -11.53 5.13 21.04
C ASP A 15 -11.04 6.46 21.66
N GLY A 16 -11.36 7.60 21.01
CA GLY A 16 -10.89 8.92 21.39
C GLY A 16 -11.74 9.63 22.45
N CYS A 17 -11.53 10.96 22.59
CA CYS A 17 -12.31 11.79 23.48
C CYS A 17 -13.80 11.82 23.07
N SER A 18 -14.69 12.22 24.01
CA SER A 18 -16.16 12.15 23.84
C SER A 18 -16.70 12.71 22.54
N ARG A 19 -16.22 13.90 22.11
CA ARG A 19 -16.67 14.53 20.85
C ARG A 19 -16.22 13.73 19.62
N LYS A 20 -15.00 13.19 19.61
CA LYS A 20 -14.50 12.36 18.51
C LYS A 20 -15.26 11.04 18.42
N LYS A 21 -15.55 10.45 19.59
CA LYS A 21 -16.34 9.23 19.71
C LYS A 21 -17.75 9.42 19.15
N GLU A 22 -18.40 10.54 19.43
CA GLU A 22 -19.75 10.84 18.91
C GLU A 22 -19.74 11.01 17.38
N ASN A 23 -18.77 11.72 16.83
CA ASN A 23 -18.61 11.85 15.38
C ASN A 23 -18.36 10.48 14.71
N ALA A 24 -17.56 9.61 15.33
CA ALA A 24 -17.31 8.27 14.80
C ALA A 24 -18.58 7.41 14.79
N LYS A 25 -19.42 7.50 15.84
CA LYS A 25 -20.72 6.83 15.91
C LYS A 25 -21.67 7.26 14.81
N ILE A 26 -21.70 8.56 14.50
CA ILE A 26 -22.48 9.13 13.40
C ILE A 26 -22.03 8.55 12.06
N LEU A 27 -20.72 8.56 11.79
CA LEU A 27 -20.16 8.02 10.55
C LEU A 27 -20.39 6.51 10.45
N LEU A 28 -20.23 5.79 11.56
CA LEU A 28 -20.44 4.34 11.63
C LEU A 28 -21.88 3.96 11.29
N SER A 29 -22.85 4.77 11.70
CA SER A 29 -24.28 4.52 11.41
C SER A 29 -24.64 4.52 9.92
N ALA A 30 -23.80 5.14 9.09
CA ALA A 30 -24.00 5.19 7.64
C ALA A 30 -23.32 4.03 6.89
N LEU A 31 -22.46 3.24 7.56
CA LEU A 31 -21.74 2.15 6.92
C LEU A 31 -22.60 0.89 6.74
N PRO A 32 -22.23 -0.04 5.84
CA PRO A 32 -22.89 -1.34 5.70
C PRO A 32 -22.96 -2.12 7.01
N ALA A 33 -24.02 -2.92 7.17
CA ALA A 33 -24.26 -3.68 8.39
C ALA A 33 -23.12 -4.62 8.79
N GLU A 34 -22.40 -5.16 7.80
CA GLU A 34 -21.24 -6.02 7.99
C GLU A 34 -20.12 -5.29 8.75
N ILE A 35 -19.93 -4.01 8.46
CA ILE A 35 -18.94 -3.17 9.15
C ILE A 35 -19.46 -2.72 10.50
N GLN A 36 -20.73 -2.34 10.58
CA GLN A 36 -21.35 -1.96 11.86
C GLN A 36 -21.28 -3.10 12.88
N ASN A 37 -21.41 -4.36 12.46
CA ASN A 37 -21.35 -5.53 13.32
C ASN A 37 -19.96 -5.78 13.95
N LEU A 38 -18.92 -5.09 13.50
CA LEU A 38 -17.59 -5.12 14.12
C LEU A 38 -17.50 -4.26 15.40
N PHE A 39 -18.54 -3.48 15.70
CA PHE A 39 -18.61 -2.56 16.83
C PHE A 39 -19.74 -2.92 17.78
N PRO A 40 -19.68 -2.52 19.08
CA PRO A 40 -20.75 -2.74 20.03
C PRO A 40 -22.05 -2.07 19.55
N LYS A 41 -23.13 -2.84 19.45
CA LYS A 41 -24.44 -2.37 18.93
C LYS A 41 -25.04 -1.20 19.71
N GLU A 42 -24.80 -1.16 21.01
CA GLU A 42 -25.29 -0.11 21.93
C GLU A 42 -24.67 1.28 21.65
N GLU A 43 -23.61 1.31 20.86
CA GLU A 43 -22.88 2.53 20.55
C GLU A 43 -23.20 3.10 19.17
N ILE A 44 -24.00 2.41 18.36
CA ILE A 44 -24.38 2.86 17.01
C ILE A 44 -25.60 3.76 17.12
N LEU A 45 -25.45 5.03 16.72
CA LEU A 45 -26.56 5.99 16.70
C LEU A 45 -27.50 5.72 15.52
N PRO A 46 -28.75 6.15 15.58
CA PRO A 46 -29.62 6.16 14.40
C PRO A 46 -28.95 6.89 13.25
N PRO A 47 -29.12 6.45 12.00
CA PRO A 47 -28.47 7.07 10.85
C PRO A 47 -28.96 8.52 10.68
N CYS A 48 -28.03 9.48 10.82
CA CYS A 48 -28.24 10.89 10.53
C CYS A 48 -27.49 11.35 9.25
N CYS A 49 -26.78 10.44 8.61
CA CYS A 49 -26.15 10.61 7.31
C CYS A 49 -26.37 9.34 6.48
N SER A 50 -26.15 9.43 5.19
CA SER A 50 -26.28 8.31 4.27
C SER A 50 -25.01 8.14 3.44
N LEU A 51 -24.77 6.94 2.94
CA LEU A 51 -23.76 6.72 1.93
C LEU A 51 -24.22 7.37 0.61
N PHE A 52 -23.29 8.07 0.00
CA PHE A 52 -23.45 8.61 -1.34
C PHE A 52 -22.73 7.67 -2.32
N ASP A 53 -23.50 7.02 -3.19
CA ASP A 53 -22.95 6.19 -4.26
C ASP A 53 -22.36 7.11 -5.33
N LEU A 54 -21.04 7.24 -5.30
CA LEU A 54 -20.28 8.17 -6.13
C LEU A 54 -20.45 7.84 -7.62
N GLU A 55 -20.42 6.56 -7.99
CA GLU A 55 -20.51 6.13 -9.38
C GLU A 55 -21.91 6.37 -9.95
N LYS A 56 -22.96 6.02 -9.20
CA LYS A 56 -24.34 6.24 -9.64
C LYS A 56 -24.74 7.69 -9.73
N ASN A 57 -24.05 8.56 -8.99
CA ASN A 57 -24.40 9.99 -8.90
C ASN A 57 -23.28 10.88 -9.45
N LYS A 58 -22.44 10.35 -10.32
CA LYS A 58 -21.29 11.07 -10.90
C LYS A 58 -21.71 12.40 -11.54
N ASP A 59 -22.83 12.42 -12.23
CA ASP A 59 -23.34 13.62 -12.91
C ASP A 59 -23.86 14.72 -11.97
N GLN A 60 -24.02 14.40 -10.68
CA GLN A 60 -24.49 15.35 -9.66
C GLN A 60 -23.36 16.13 -8.98
N ILE A 61 -22.11 15.82 -9.30
CA ILE A 61 -20.94 16.46 -8.72
C ILE A 61 -20.01 16.97 -9.82
N CYS A 62 -19.23 18.02 -9.54
CA CYS A 62 -18.24 18.47 -10.49
C CYS A 62 -17.05 17.48 -10.60
N GLU A 63 -16.40 17.46 -11.75
CA GLU A 63 -15.26 16.57 -12.04
C GLU A 63 -14.19 16.62 -10.95
N LYS A 64 -13.81 17.82 -10.52
CA LYS A 64 -12.81 17.99 -9.46
C LYS A 64 -13.22 17.35 -8.13
N ALA A 65 -14.51 17.38 -7.78
CA ALA A 65 -15.00 16.71 -6.58
C ALA A 65 -15.00 15.19 -6.76
N TYR A 66 -15.37 14.71 -7.94
CA TYR A 66 -15.29 13.29 -8.27
C TYR A 66 -13.86 12.77 -8.15
N GLU A 67 -12.90 13.44 -8.76
CA GLU A 67 -11.48 13.03 -8.71
C GLU A 67 -10.91 12.94 -7.29
N LYS A 68 -11.37 13.81 -6.39
CA LYS A 68 -10.94 13.79 -4.97
C LYS A 68 -11.60 12.69 -4.15
N LEU A 69 -12.81 12.28 -4.52
CA LEU A 69 -13.61 11.33 -3.75
C LEU A 69 -13.54 9.91 -4.31
N HIS A 70 -13.20 9.75 -5.58
CA HIS A 70 -13.03 8.46 -6.21
C HIS A 70 -11.62 7.92 -5.94
N PHE A 71 -11.56 6.80 -5.23
CA PHE A 71 -10.31 6.13 -4.87
C PHE A 71 -10.11 4.86 -5.69
N GLU A 72 -8.93 4.72 -6.23
CA GLU A 72 -8.48 3.53 -6.95
C GLU A 72 -7.37 2.82 -6.18
N THR A 73 -7.38 1.50 -6.24
CA THR A 73 -6.35 0.65 -5.64
C THR A 73 -5.67 -0.18 -6.71
N TYR A 74 -4.35 -0.03 -6.81
CA TYR A 74 -3.55 -0.85 -7.71
C TYR A 74 -2.56 -1.70 -6.93
N HIS A 75 -2.41 -2.95 -7.37
CA HIS A 75 -1.38 -3.86 -6.92
C HIS A 75 -0.20 -3.78 -7.89
N LEU A 76 0.93 -3.30 -7.39
CA LEU A 76 2.15 -3.15 -8.16
C LEU A 76 3.17 -4.20 -7.73
N ILE A 77 3.78 -4.85 -8.69
CA ILE A 77 4.92 -5.74 -8.51
C ILE A 77 6.10 -5.05 -9.17
N THR A 78 7.06 -4.65 -8.38
CA THR A 78 8.22 -3.89 -8.81
C THR A 78 9.39 -4.18 -7.88
N ASP A 79 10.43 -3.38 -7.93
CA ASP A 79 11.55 -3.50 -7.00
C ASP A 79 11.41 -2.59 -5.76
N ARG A 80 12.36 -2.71 -4.84
CA ARG A 80 12.35 -1.91 -3.62
C ARG A 80 12.78 -0.46 -3.85
N GLY A 81 13.59 -0.17 -4.87
CA GLY A 81 13.97 1.20 -5.24
C GLY A 81 12.73 1.99 -5.62
N VAL A 82 11.93 1.46 -6.56
CA VAL A 82 10.66 2.07 -6.99
C VAL A 82 9.69 2.22 -5.81
N THR A 83 9.54 1.19 -4.96
CA THR A 83 8.62 1.31 -3.82
C THR A 83 9.07 2.36 -2.81
N HIS A 84 10.37 2.57 -2.60
CA HIS A 84 10.91 3.64 -1.74
C HIS A 84 10.56 5.03 -2.26
N GLU A 85 10.41 5.18 -3.56
CA GLU A 85 9.98 6.43 -4.17
C GLU A 85 8.47 6.61 -4.11
N LEU A 86 7.69 5.54 -4.38
CA LEU A 86 6.22 5.58 -4.33
C LEU A 86 5.70 5.98 -2.95
N VAL A 87 6.27 5.45 -1.87
CA VAL A 87 5.82 5.78 -0.50
C VAL A 87 6.09 7.23 -0.09
N ARG A 88 6.74 8.04 -0.93
CA ARG A 88 6.89 9.49 -0.73
C ARG A 88 5.63 10.28 -1.08
N HIS A 89 4.71 9.70 -1.84
CA HIS A 89 3.38 10.27 -2.09
C HIS A 89 2.50 10.11 -0.86
N ARG A 90 2.44 11.13 -0.01
CA ARG A 90 1.91 11.03 1.36
C ARG A 90 0.38 11.00 1.45
N VAL A 91 -0.31 11.37 0.39
CA VAL A 91 -1.79 11.34 0.32
C VAL A 91 -2.31 9.97 -0.14
N CYS A 92 -1.47 8.95 -0.06
CA CYS A 92 -1.78 7.57 -0.42
C CYS A 92 -1.79 6.66 0.80
N SER A 93 -2.53 5.56 0.70
CA SER A 93 -2.43 4.43 1.59
C SER A 93 -1.60 3.33 0.93
N PHE A 94 -0.68 2.73 1.68
CA PHE A 94 0.21 1.69 1.19
C PHE A 94 0.10 0.44 2.05
N ALA A 95 0.06 -0.73 1.38
CA ALA A 95 0.28 -2.01 2.01
C ALA A 95 1.37 -2.75 1.23
N GLN A 96 2.55 -2.89 1.82
CA GLN A 96 3.74 -3.44 1.18
C GLN A 96 4.22 -4.69 1.88
N GLU A 97 4.68 -5.67 1.10
CA GLU A 97 5.40 -6.82 1.58
C GLU A 97 6.65 -6.39 2.38
N SER A 98 6.77 -6.89 3.60
CA SER A 98 7.84 -6.51 4.50
C SER A 98 8.92 -7.58 4.57
N THR A 99 10.12 -7.27 4.14
CA THR A 99 11.31 -8.12 4.29
C THR A 99 11.68 -8.41 5.75
N ARG A 100 11.08 -7.71 6.70
CA ARG A 100 11.24 -7.97 8.13
C ARG A 100 10.54 -9.27 8.55
N TYR A 101 9.40 -9.58 7.94
CA TYR A 101 8.57 -10.74 8.28
C TYR A 101 8.59 -11.83 7.21
N CYS A 102 9.04 -11.51 6.00
CA CYS A 102 9.19 -12.48 4.93
C CYS A 102 10.45 -13.29 5.15
N ASN A 103 10.27 -14.60 5.37
CA ASN A 103 11.36 -15.54 5.34
C ASN A 103 11.31 -16.30 4.01
N TYR A 104 12.26 -16.00 3.13
CA TYR A 104 12.33 -16.54 1.77
C TYR A 104 12.73 -18.02 1.68
N THR A 105 13.08 -18.64 2.81
CA THR A 105 13.29 -20.10 2.87
C THR A 105 12.00 -20.90 2.97
N LYS A 106 10.83 -20.24 3.03
CA LYS A 106 9.53 -20.91 3.13
C LYS A 106 8.98 -21.26 1.76
N ASP A 107 8.23 -22.35 1.67
CA ASP A 107 7.62 -22.87 0.44
C ASP A 107 6.84 -21.83 -0.38
N LYS A 108 6.15 -20.91 0.30
CA LYS A 108 5.41 -19.82 -0.36
C LYS A 108 6.29 -18.86 -1.19
N PHE A 109 7.60 -18.92 -1.01
CA PHE A 109 8.60 -18.17 -1.77
C PHE A 109 9.46 -19.08 -2.64
N GLU A 110 9.10 -20.36 -2.78
CA GLU A 110 9.82 -21.35 -3.59
C GLU A 110 11.29 -21.52 -3.16
N ASN A 111 11.62 -21.15 -1.92
CA ASN A 111 12.97 -21.15 -1.39
C ASN A 111 13.97 -20.40 -2.30
N SER A 112 13.55 -19.27 -2.82
CA SER A 112 14.32 -18.44 -3.75
C SER A 112 14.08 -16.94 -3.55
N LEU A 113 15.06 -16.13 -3.97
CA LEU A 113 14.88 -14.68 -4.09
C LEU A 113 14.54 -14.33 -5.53
N THR A 114 13.55 -13.48 -5.70
CA THR A 114 13.19 -12.93 -7.01
C THR A 114 13.74 -11.52 -7.12
N PHE A 115 14.47 -11.24 -8.19
CA PHE A 115 15.00 -9.92 -8.50
C PHE A 115 14.32 -9.35 -9.74
N MET A 116 14.02 -8.06 -9.71
CA MET A 116 13.54 -7.32 -10.88
C MET A 116 14.74 -6.99 -11.76
N LYS A 117 14.60 -7.18 -13.06
CA LYS A 117 15.63 -6.84 -14.03
C LYS A 117 15.55 -5.34 -14.31
N PRO A 118 16.58 -4.56 -13.94
CA PRO A 118 16.58 -3.12 -14.23
C PRO A 118 16.77 -2.83 -15.72
N LEU A 119 16.45 -1.62 -16.12
CA LEU A 119 16.81 -1.13 -17.45
C LEU A 119 18.34 -1.30 -17.66
N GLY A 120 18.74 -1.85 -18.79
CA GLY A 120 20.16 -2.17 -19.05
C GLY A 120 20.65 -3.52 -18.49
N TYR A 121 19.77 -4.34 -17.89
CA TYR A 121 20.14 -5.66 -17.39
C TYR A 121 20.80 -6.53 -18.46
N GLU A 122 20.27 -6.57 -19.68
CA GLU A 122 20.78 -7.44 -20.75
C GLU A 122 22.19 -7.01 -21.22
N GLU A 123 22.52 -5.74 -21.12
CA GLU A 123 23.85 -5.20 -21.46
C GLU A 123 24.92 -5.62 -20.42
N HIS A 124 24.50 -5.82 -19.17
CA HIS A 124 25.40 -6.11 -18.05
C HIS A 124 25.02 -7.42 -17.32
N LYS A 125 24.40 -8.34 -18.05
CA LYS A 125 23.76 -9.55 -17.53
C LYS A 125 24.66 -10.36 -16.60
N GLU A 126 25.89 -10.63 -17.00
CA GLU A 126 26.85 -11.45 -16.22
C GLU A 126 27.14 -10.82 -14.84
N THR A 127 27.28 -9.50 -14.80
CA THR A 127 27.51 -8.76 -13.55
C THR A 127 26.31 -8.85 -12.63
N TYR A 128 25.09 -8.62 -13.16
CA TYR A 128 23.87 -8.72 -12.38
C TYR A 128 23.61 -10.14 -11.86
N ASP A 129 23.73 -11.15 -12.72
CA ASP A 129 23.50 -12.54 -12.35
C ASP A 129 24.50 -13.01 -11.25
N THR A 130 25.77 -12.64 -11.38
CA THR A 130 26.78 -12.92 -10.36
C THR A 130 26.43 -12.27 -9.02
N PHE A 131 26.02 -11.01 -9.04
CA PHE A 131 25.63 -10.27 -7.84
C PHE A 131 24.37 -10.86 -7.20
N TYR A 132 23.33 -11.15 -7.99
CA TYR A 132 22.08 -11.71 -7.47
C TYR A 132 22.29 -13.06 -6.82
N LYS A 133 23.09 -13.93 -7.44
CA LYS A 133 23.46 -15.21 -6.88
C LYS A 133 24.20 -15.05 -5.55
N ALA A 134 25.17 -14.16 -5.47
CA ALA A 134 25.88 -13.88 -4.23
C ALA A 134 24.98 -13.35 -3.11
N CYS A 135 24.00 -12.48 -3.43
CA CYS A 135 23.01 -11.99 -2.48
C CYS A 135 22.12 -13.12 -1.95
N GLU A 136 21.65 -14.00 -2.84
CA GLU A 136 20.81 -15.13 -2.48
C GLU A 136 21.57 -16.11 -1.57
N GLU A 137 22.78 -16.50 -1.94
CA GLU A 137 23.64 -17.37 -1.13
C GLU A 137 23.91 -16.76 0.24
N ALA A 138 24.24 -15.46 0.30
CA ALA A 138 24.47 -14.77 1.56
C ALA A 138 23.23 -14.75 2.46
N TYR A 139 22.05 -14.45 1.90
CA TYR A 139 20.81 -14.44 2.65
C TYR A 139 20.48 -15.80 3.26
N PHE A 140 20.52 -16.86 2.44
CA PHE A 140 20.20 -18.21 2.91
C PHE A 140 21.21 -18.71 3.96
N LYS A 141 22.49 -18.42 3.75
CA LYS A 141 23.52 -18.75 4.73
C LYS A 141 23.30 -18.08 6.09
N LEU A 142 22.95 -16.79 6.10
CA LEU A 142 22.62 -16.09 7.34
C LEU A 142 21.41 -16.71 8.06
N ILE A 143 20.38 -17.13 7.33
CA ILE A 143 19.22 -17.82 7.93
C ILE A 143 19.63 -19.19 8.49
N GLU A 144 20.46 -19.97 7.79
CA GLU A 144 21.01 -21.26 8.27
C GLU A 144 21.85 -21.09 9.53
N GLU A 145 22.62 -20.01 9.63
CA GLU A 145 23.41 -19.64 10.81
C GLU A 145 22.55 -19.14 11.98
N GLY A 146 21.22 -19.04 11.80
CA GLY A 146 20.27 -18.68 12.84
C GLY A 146 19.89 -17.19 12.90
N CYS A 147 20.32 -16.38 11.93
CA CYS A 147 19.87 -14.99 11.83
C CYS A 147 18.38 -14.92 11.56
N ARG A 148 17.71 -13.97 12.17
CA ARG A 148 16.30 -13.70 11.88
C ARG A 148 16.15 -13.01 10.51
N PRO A 149 14.99 -13.13 9.85
CA PRO A 149 14.75 -12.46 8.56
C PRO A 149 14.99 -10.93 8.59
N ASP A 150 14.71 -10.28 9.72
CA ASP A 150 14.92 -8.84 9.89
C ASP A 150 16.40 -8.44 10.00
N GLU A 151 17.28 -9.38 10.29
CA GLU A 151 18.73 -9.23 10.28
C GLU A 151 19.31 -9.62 8.91
N ALA A 152 18.94 -10.81 8.41
CA ALA A 152 19.41 -11.34 7.13
C ALA A 152 19.07 -10.45 5.93
N ARG A 153 17.94 -9.71 5.98
CA ARG A 153 17.55 -8.78 4.91
C ARG A 153 18.57 -7.67 4.60
N SER A 154 19.55 -7.46 5.46
CA SER A 154 20.59 -6.43 5.26
C SER A 154 21.44 -6.67 4.00
N VAL A 155 21.50 -7.90 3.50
CA VAL A 155 22.21 -8.25 2.25
C VAL A 155 21.32 -8.18 1.00
N LEU A 156 20.04 -7.82 1.13
CA LEU A 156 19.11 -7.76 0.01
C LEU A 156 19.23 -6.43 -0.73
N PRO A 157 19.36 -6.44 -2.06
CA PRO A 157 19.52 -5.23 -2.87
C PRO A 157 18.18 -4.54 -3.13
N ASN A 158 18.24 -3.31 -3.67
CA ASN A 158 17.06 -2.57 -4.11
C ASN A 158 16.29 -3.28 -5.23
N SER A 159 16.98 -4.02 -6.08
CA SER A 159 16.37 -4.83 -7.15
C SER A 159 15.58 -6.05 -6.66
N LEU A 160 15.53 -6.33 -5.34
CA LEU A 160 14.66 -7.36 -4.81
C LEU A 160 13.20 -7.04 -5.16
N LYS A 161 12.49 -8.01 -5.71
CA LYS A 161 11.06 -7.91 -6.00
C LYS A 161 10.29 -7.47 -4.74
N ALA A 162 9.42 -6.53 -4.90
CA ALA A 162 8.50 -6.08 -3.87
C ALA A 162 7.07 -6.03 -4.41
N SER A 163 6.13 -6.37 -3.55
CA SER A 163 4.69 -6.29 -3.81
C SER A 163 4.10 -5.17 -2.95
N ILE A 164 3.42 -4.22 -3.58
CA ILE A 164 2.83 -3.08 -2.90
C ILE A 164 1.43 -2.79 -3.44
N MET A 165 0.46 -2.64 -2.52
CA MET A 165 -0.85 -2.08 -2.84
C MET A 165 -0.80 -0.58 -2.60
N VAL A 166 -1.28 0.19 -3.56
CA VAL A 166 -1.35 1.65 -3.47
C VAL A 166 -2.79 2.08 -3.67
N THR A 167 -3.34 2.82 -2.72
CA THR A 167 -4.70 3.36 -2.77
C THR A 167 -4.64 4.86 -2.61
N CYS A 168 -5.16 5.59 -3.57
CA CYS A 168 -5.34 7.04 -3.46
C CYS A 168 -6.46 7.54 -4.40
N SER A 169 -6.77 8.85 -4.31
CA SER A 169 -7.76 9.48 -5.18
C SER A 169 -7.25 9.59 -6.62
N LEU A 170 -8.16 9.74 -7.58
CA LEU A 170 -7.78 10.00 -8.97
C LEU A 170 -6.93 11.28 -9.11
N GLU A 171 -7.22 12.31 -8.32
CA GLU A 171 -6.40 13.53 -8.29
C GLU A 171 -4.94 13.21 -7.93
N GLU A 172 -4.71 12.37 -6.91
CA GLU A 172 -3.35 11.98 -6.51
C GLU A 172 -2.69 11.04 -7.53
N TRP A 173 -3.45 10.12 -8.16
CA TRP A 173 -2.91 9.30 -9.25
C TRP A 173 -2.40 10.15 -10.42
N LYS A 174 -3.08 11.22 -10.78
CA LYS A 174 -2.60 12.17 -11.80
C LYS A 174 -1.26 12.81 -11.40
N ILE A 175 -1.09 13.15 -10.12
CA ILE A 175 0.18 13.69 -9.59
C ILE A 175 1.29 12.63 -9.63
N ILE A 176 0.98 11.40 -9.23
CA ILE A 176 1.93 10.27 -9.29
C ILE A 176 2.40 10.08 -10.73
N PHE A 177 1.50 9.97 -11.69
CA PHE A 177 1.86 9.80 -13.10
C PHE A 177 2.68 10.98 -13.63
N ALA A 178 2.28 12.21 -13.33
CA ALA A 178 3.03 13.38 -13.77
C ALA A 178 4.48 13.40 -13.27
N LEU A 179 4.72 12.90 -12.05
CA LEU A 179 6.07 12.87 -11.45
C LEU A 179 6.87 11.61 -11.80
N ARG A 180 6.20 10.47 -12.02
CA ARG A 180 6.88 9.18 -12.24
C ARG A 180 7.01 8.78 -13.71
N MET A 181 6.30 9.45 -14.59
CA MET A 181 6.47 9.31 -16.05
C MET A 181 7.37 10.41 -16.64
N ASP A 182 7.94 11.25 -15.81
CA ASP A 182 8.94 12.25 -16.22
C ASP A 182 10.26 11.55 -16.61
N GLU A 183 10.96 12.08 -17.61
CA GLU A 183 12.22 11.52 -18.10
C GLU A 183 13.36 11.46 -17.06
N HIS A 184 13.24 12.23 -15.97
CA HIS A 184 14.19 12.23 -14.84
C HIS A 184 13.75 11.32 -13.68
N ALA A 185 12.60 10.65 -13.81
CA ALA A 185 12.14 9.69 -12.82
C ALA A 185 12.97 8.39 -12.85
N HIS A 186 12.70 7.48 -11.90
CA HIS A 186 13.31 6.16 -11.92
C HIS A 186 13.00 5.45 -13.24
N PRO A 187 13.97 4.83 -13.92
CA PRO A 187 13.79 4.28 -15.26
C PRO A 187 12.87 3.05 -15.33
N ASP A 188 12.63 2.35 -14.22
CA ASP A 188 11.80 1.13 -14.16
C ASP A 188 10.34 1.39 -13.88
#